data_162727c58816964a2a16b73a7697e512
#
_entry.id   162727c58816964a2a16b73a7697e512
#
_cell.length_a   1.000
_cell.length_b   1.000
_cell.length_c   1.000
_cell.angle_alpha   90.00
_cell.angle_beta   90.00
_cell.angle_gamma   90.00
#
_symmetry.space_group_name_H-M   'P 1'
#
loop_
_entity.id
_entity.type
_entity.pdbx_description
1 polymer ?
#
loop_
_entity_poly.entity_id
_entity_poly.type
_entity_poly.pdbx_seq_one_letter_code
_entity_poly.pdbx_strand_id
1 'polypeptide(L)'
;MKSIHLSKKHIYTPIIVFFILITSIFQSVDAKDTSLMIMITDKNCLYCIVWEKQIGKIYPKTEIAKKFPLHRIEVKNFVNFTKYDLKKTNITPTFIFIKNDNEAGRIEGYANPEMFWWQVDEIIDN
;
A
#
# COMPACT_ATOMS: atom_id res chain seq x y z
N MET A 1 46.09 -7.26 -60.86
CA MET A 1 45.85 -7.25 -59.40
C MET A 1 44.50 -6.56 -59.15
N LYS A 2 43.43 -7.30 -58.83
CA LYS A 2 42.12 -6.75 -58.49
C LYS A 2 42.05 -6.57 -56.97
N SER A 3 42.00 -5.32 -56.55
CA SER A 3 41.78 -4.95 -55.16
C SER A 3 40.33 -5.27 -54.74
N ILE A 4 40.17 -6.18 -53.80
CA ILE A 4 38.85 -6.51 -53.24
C ILE A 4 38.56 -5.50 -52.15
N HIS A 5 37.75 -4.49 -52.46
CA HIS A 5 37.19 -3.59 -51.45
C HIS A 5 36.08 -4.31 -50.69
N LEU A 6 36.38 -4.94 -49.59
CA LEU A 6 35.35 -5.44 -48.66
C LEU A 6 34.69 -4.25 -47.99
N SER A 7 33.40 -3.99 -48.38
CA SER A 7 32.59 -2.97 -47.75
C SER A 7 32.31 -3.32 -46.29
N LYS A 8 32.91 -2.60 -45.37
CA LYS A 8 32.73 -2.73 -43.91
C LYS A 8 31.36 -2.26 -43.38
N LYS A 9 30.39 -1.95 -44.27
CA LYS A 9 29.13 -1.30 -43.92
C LYS A 9 28.03 -2.22 -43.34
N HIS A 10 28.13 -3.55 -43.44
CA HIS A 10 27.04 -4.45 -43.09
C HIS A 10 27.16 -5.14 -41.75
N ILE A 11 28.27 -4.97 -41.01
CA ILE A 11 28.53 -5.70 -39.76
C ILE A 11 27.90 -4.96 -38.58
N TYR A 12 27.76 -3.63 -38.63
CA TYR A 12 27.26 -2.82 -37.52
C TYR A 12 25.73 -2.79 -37.39
N THR A 13 25.02 -3.01 -38.50
CA THR A 13 23.55 -2.95 -38.52
C THR A 13 22.88 -4.00 -37.62
N PRO A 14 23.28 -5.29 -37.62
CA PRO A 14 22.69 -6.28 -36.72
C PRO A 14 23.04 -6.08 -35.26
N ILE A 15 24.24 -5.53 -34.96
CA ILE A 15 24.66 -5.24 -33.58
C ILE A 15 23.85 -4.10 -32.98
N ILE A 16 23.57 -3.03 -33.75
CA ILE A 16 22.76 -1.89 -33.30
C ILE A 16 21.32 -2.31 -33.08
N VAL A 17 20.74 -3.12 -33.96
CA VAL A 17 19.37 -3.67 -33.81
C VAL A 17 19.28 -4.56 -32.57
N PHE A 18 20.29 -5.39 -32.29
CA PHE A 18 20.34 -6.24 -31.12
C PHE A 18 20.43 -5.43 -29.81
N PHE A 19 21.20 -4.34 -29.79
CA PHE A 19 21.29 -3.43 -28.64
C PHE A 19 19.98 -2.68 -28.39
N ILE A 20 19.25 -2.25 -29.44
CA ILE A 20 17.94 -1.58 -29.31
C ILE A 20 16.89 -2.54 -28.76
N LEU A 21 16.93 -3.83 -29.10
CA LEU A 21 15.98 -4.83 -28.59
C LEU A 21 16.20 -5.15 -27.11
N ILE A 22 17.43 -5.05 -26.59
CA ILE A 22 17.74 -5.32 -25.16
C ILE A 22 17.26 -4.19 -24.27
N THR A 23 17.27 -2.94 -24.74
CA THR A 23 16.82 -1.78 -23.92
C THR A 23 15.31 -1.72 -23.68
N SER A 24 14.53 -2.48 -24.45
CA SER A 24 13.06 -2.53 -24.33
C SER A 24 12.56 -3.42 -23.18
N ILE A 25 13.43 -4.18 -22.49
CA ILE A 25 13.04 -5.14 -21.45
C ILE A 25 13.09 -4.54 -20.04
N PHE A 26 13.61 -3.32 -19.88
CA PHE A 26 13.47 -2.58 -18.62
C PHE A 26 12.07 -1.93 -18.53
N GLN A 27 11.03 -2.77 -18.51
CA GLN A 27 9.74 -2.35 -18.00
C GLN A 27 9.90 -2.23 -16.48
N SER A 28 9.81 -1.00 -16.00
CA SER A 28 9.66 -0.73 -14.59
C SER A 28 8.45 -1.54 -14.10
N VAL A 29 8.70 -2.56 -13.29
CA VAL A 29 7.65 -3.17 -12.49
C VAL A 29 7.22 -2.06 -11.55
N ASP A 30 6.11 -1.40 -11.89
CA ASP A 30 5.41 -0.50 -10.99
C ASP A 30 5.03 -1.36 -9.78
N ALA A 31 5.82 -1.28 -8.72
CA ALA A 31 5.49 -1.92 -7.46
C ALA A 31 4.18 -1.27 -7.01
N LYS A 32 3.05 -1.98 -7.18
CA LYS A 32 1.74 -1.53 -6.76
C LYS A 32 1.85 -1.16 -5.29
N ASP A 33 1.82 0.15 -5.00
CA ASP A 33 1.83 0.67 -3.63
C ASP A 33 0.63 0.06 -2.90
N THR A 34 0.90 -0.91 -2.03
CA THR A 34 -0.13 -1.60 -1.25
C THR A 34 -0.31 -0.80 0.04
N SER A 35 -1.18 0.19 -0.03
CA SER A 35 -1.55 1.00 1.14
C SER A 35 -3.00 0.77 1.50
N LEU A 36 -3.29 0.52 2.78
CA LEU A 36 -4.65 0.39 3.31
C LEU A 36 -4.68 0.65 4.81
N MET A 37 -5.86 0.97 5.33
CA MET A 37 -6.13 1.02 6.77
C MET A 37 -6.98 -0.19 7.16
N ILE A 38 -6.48 -1.00 8.09
CA ILE A 38 -7.22 -2.12 8.70
C ILE A 38 -7.83 -1.64 10.00
N MET A 39 -9.15 -1.75 10.14
CA MET A 39 -9.85 -1.55 11.41
C MET A 39 -10.16 -2.91 12.03
N ILE A 40 -9.54 -3.18 13.17
CA ILE A 40 -9.90 -4.33 14.00
C ILE A 40 -11.11 -3.92 14.84
N THR A 41 -12.21 -4.61 14.63
CA THR A 41 -13.52 -4.25 15.21
C THR A 41 -14.18 -5.44 15.90
N ASP A 42 -15.17 -5.15 16.72
CA ASP A 42 -16.08 -6.14 17.30
C ASP A 42 -17.50 -5.59 17.30
N LYS A 43 -18.48 -6.44 17.02
CA LYS A 43 -19.90 -6.04 16.98
C LYS A 43 -20.45 -5.53 18.31
N ASN A 44 -19.84 -5.93 19.43
CA ASN A 44 -20.22 -5.50 20.79
C ASN A 44 -19.35 -4.35 21.31
N CYS A 45 -18.46 -3.83 20.50
CA CYS A 45 -17.54 -2.76 20.86
C CYS A 45 -18.24 -1.40 20.75
N LEU A 46 -18.52 -0.76 21.89
CA LEU A 46 -19.16 0.56 21.93
C LEU A 46 -18.35 1.63 21.19
N TYR A 47 -17.03 1.68 21.39
CA TYR A 47 -16.16 2.65 20.73
C TYR A 47 -16.06 2.44 19.23
N CYS A 48 -16.19 1.20 18.75
CA CYS A 48 -16.30 0.90 17.32
C CYS A 48 -17.58 1.49 16.74
N ILE A 49 -18.72 1.34 17.43
CA ILE A 49 -20.01 1.90 17.03
C ILE A 49 -19.95 3.43 16.99
N VAL A 50 -19.33 4.06 17.99
CA VAL A 50 -19.17 5.51 18.05
C VAL A 50 -18.30 5.99 16.89
N TRP A 51 -17.17 5.35 16.64
CA TRP A 51 -16.30 5.67 15.51
C TRP A 51 -17.04 5.55 14.16
N GLU A 52 -17.78 4.47 13.94
CA GLU A 52 -18.58 4.29 12.72
C GLU A 52 -19.60 5.41 12.49
N LYS A 53 -20.22 5.90 13.57
CA LYS A 53 -21.16 7.02 13.48
C LYS A 53 -20.49 8.36 13.16
N GLN A 54 -19.34 8.63 13.74
CA GLN A 54 -18.65 9.92 13.68
C GLN A 54 -17.69 10.01 12.49
N ILE A 55 -16.97 8.94 12.17
CA ILE A 55 -15.90 8.89 11.17
C ILE A 55 -16.24 7.92 10.03
N GLY A 56 -16.73 6.73 10.33
CA GLY A 56 -16.87 5.64 9.37
C GLY A 56 -17.66 6.00 8.11
N LYS A 57 -18.66 6.86 8.22
CA LYS A 57 -19.49 7.32 7.09
C LYS A 57 -18.78 8.37 6.22
N ILE A 58 -17.90 9.16 6.80
CA ILE A 58 -17.18 10.23 6.10
C ILE A 58 -15.81 9.77 5.60
N TYR A 59 -15.16 8.82 6.29
CA TYR A 59 -13.84 8.32 5.94
C TYR A 59 -13.69 7.97 4.45
N PRO A 60 -14.60 7.20 3.81
CA PRO A 60 -14.47 6.85 2.38
C PRO A 60 -14.47 8.04 1.42
N LYS A 61 -14.89 9.21 1.89
CA LYS A 61 -14.98 10.46 1.10
C LYS A 61 -13.74 11.34 1.26
N THR A 62 -12.80 10.95 2.10
CA THR A 62 -11.57 11.72 2.37
C THR A 62 -10.46 11.39 1.38
N GLU A 63 -9.51 12.31 1.21
CA GLU A 63 -8.30 12.06 0.41
C GLU A 63 -7.44 10.94 1.02
N ILE A 64 -7.45 10.82 2.35
CA ILE A 64 -6.75 9.75 3.08
C ILE A 64 -7.28 8.38 2.68
N ALA A 65 -8.60 8.21 2.55
CA ALA A 65 -9.21 6.95 2.16
C ALA A 65 -8.86 6.53 0.71
N LYS A 66 -8.54 7.46 -0.17
CA LYS A 66 -8.03 7.15 -1.52
C LYS A 66 -6.67 6.47 -1.44
N LYS A 67 -5.82 6.91 -0.52
CA LYS A 67 -4.48 6.36 -0.29
C LYS A 67 -4.52 5.14 0.64
N PHE A 68 -5.35 5.18 1.69
CA PHE A 68 -5.52 4.11 2.67
C PHE A 68 -6.99 3.66 2.72
N PRO A 69 -7.48 2.89 1.73
CA PRO A 69 -8.83 2.36 1.75
C PRO A 69 -9.07 1.52 3.01
N LEU A 70 -10.26 1.66 3.60
CA LEU A 70 -10.61 1.02 4.87
C LEU A 70 -11.01 -0.45 4.67
N HIS A 71 -10.36 -1.32 5.44
CA HIS A 71 -10.67 -2.75 5.53
C HIS A 71 -11.02 -3.11 6.97
N ARG A 72 -12.21 -3.70 7.19
CA ARG A 72 -12.66 -4.09 8.53
C ARG A 72 -12.41 -5.58 8.75
N ILE A 73 -11.85 -5.92 9.91
CA ILE A 73 -11.61 -7.30 10.34
C ILE A 73 -12.15 -7.45 11.76
N GLU A 74 -13.05 -8.43 11.98
CA GLU A 74 -13.46 -8.75 13.35
C GLU A 74 -12.28 -9.32 14.15
N VAL A 75 -12.16 -8.92 15.41
CA VAL A 75 -11.04 -9.29 16.28
C VAL A 75 -10.83 -10.81 16.36
N LYS A 76 -11.91 -11.59 16.37
CA LYS A 76 -11.86 -13.07 16.36
C LYS A 76 -11.18 -13.65 15.10
N ASN A 77 -11.31 -12.95 13.95
CA ASN A 77 -10.71 -13.36 12.68
C ASN A 77 -9.28 -12.83 12.56
N PHE A 78 -8.97 -11.72 13.25
CA PHE A 78 -7.64 -11.13 13.23
C PHE A 78 -6.57 -12.05 13.81
N VAL A 79 -6.91 -12.91 14.75
CA VAL A 79 -5.98 -13.91 15.33
C VAL A 79 -5.33 -14.77 14.24
N ASN A 80 -6.12 -15.16 13.22
CA ASN A 80 -5.68 -16.01 12.10
C ASN A 80 -5.30 -15.20 10.85
N PHE A 81 -5.34 -13.88 10.92
CA PHE A 81 -4.98 -13.03 9.79
C PHE A 81 -3.46 -12.98 9.63
N THR A 82 -2.95 -13.46 8.49
CA THR A 82 -1.51 -13.64 8.24
C THR A 82 -1.02 -12.94 6.96
N LYS A 83 -1.90 -12.17 6.29
CA LYS A 83 -1.52 -11.49 5.04
C LYS A 83 -0.34 -10.54 5.22
N TYR A 84 -0.25 -9.91 6.40
CA TYR A 84 0.85 -9.03 6.79
C TYR A 84 1.43 -9.53 8.12
N ASP A 85 2.71 -9.29 8.37
CA ASP A 85 3.34 -9.59 9.66
C ASP A 85 2.98 -8.50 10.68
N LEU A 86 1.83 -8.68 11.34
CA LEU A 86 1.25 -7.71 12.27
C LEU A 86 1.25 -8.24 13.69
N LYS A 87 1.68 -7.40 14.63
CA LYS A 87 1.49 -7.67 16.05
C LYS A 87 0.00 -7.83 16.35
N LYS A 88 -0.37 -8.96 16.97
CA LYS A 88 -1.76 -9.22 17.33
C LYS A 88 -2.22 -8.28 18.44
N THR A 89 -3.52 -7.96 18.41
CA THR A 89 -4.20 -7.15 19.42
C THR A 89 -5.60 -7.71 19.68
N ASN A 90 -6.09 -7.49 20.88
CA ASN A 90 -7.50 -7.70 21.26
C ASN A 90 -8.20 -6.37 21.60
N ILE A 91 -7.51 -5.25 21.42
CA ILE A 91 -8.08 -3.91 21.63
C ILE A 91 -8.94 -3.54 20.42
N THR A 92 -10.18 -3.12 20.68
CA THR A 92 -11.12 -2.66 19.64
C THR A 92 -11.72 -1.29 20.00
N PRO A 93 -11.80 -0.37 19.02
CA PRO A 93 -11.20 -0.46 17.70
C PRO A 93 -9.67 -0.34 17.74
N THR A 94 -8.97 -1.00 16.81
CA THR A 94 -7.57 -0.70 16.49
C THR A 94 -7.48 -0.43 14.99
N PHE A 95 -6.80 0.65 14.62
CA PHE A 95 -6.60 1.04 13.22
C PHE A 95 -5.13 0.84 12.87
N ILE A 96 -4.84 -0.04 11.91
CA ILE A 96 -3.49 -0.38 11.47
C ILE A 96 -3.31 0.15 10.06
N PHE A 97 -2.34 1.04 9.88
CA PHE A 97 -1.98 1.60 8.57
C PHE A 97 -0.88 0.74 7.94
N ILE A 98 -1.17 0.21 6.75
CA ILE A 98 -0.23 -0.57 5.95
C ILE A 98 0.27 0.31 4.81
N LYS A 99 1.58 0.28 4.57
CA LYS A 99 2.25 0.94 3.44
C LYS A 99 3.33 0.01 2.92
N ASN A 100 3.29 -0.33 1.64
CA ASN A 100 4.24 -1.27 1.02
C ASN A 100 4.34 -2.61 1.79
N ASP A 101 3.19 -3.19 2.11
CA ASP A 101 3.01 -4.45 2.85
C ASP A 101 3.55 -4.45 4.30
N ASN A 102 3.98 -3.32 4.83
CA ASN A 102 4.45 -3.17 6.21
C ASN A 102 3.52 -2.27 7.03
N GLU A 103 3.51 -2.50 8.35
CA GLU A 103 2.82 -1.60 9.27
C GLU A 103 3.56 -0.26 9.35
N ALA A 104 2.91 0.82 8.90
CA ALA A 104 3.42 2.18 9.02
C ALA A 104 3.13 2.78 10.40
N GLY A 105 2.05 2.35 11.04
CA GLY A 105 1.66 2.76 12.38
C GLY A 105 0.27 2.24 12.75
N ARG A 106 -0.14 2.46 14.00
CA ARG A 106 -1.45 2.07 14.49
C ARG A 106 -2.00 3.03 15.52
N ILE A 107 -3.33 3.03 15.63
CA ILE A 107 -4.09 3.73 16.65
C ILE A 107 -4.86 2.67 17.43
N GLU A 108 -4.62 2.53 18.72
CA GLU A 108 -5.35 1.60 19.59
C GLU A 108 -6.40 2.36 20.39
N GLY A 109 -7.66 1.96 20.24
CA GLY A 109 -8.80 2.63 20.84
C GLY A 109 -9.32 3.80 19.99
N TYR A 110 -10.34 4.48 20.53
CA TYR A 110 -10.94 5.67 19.93
C TYR A 110 -11.44 6.61 21.02
N ALA A 111 -10.96 7.83 21.00
CA ALA A 111 -11.39 8.86 21.97
C ALA A 111 -12.44 9.82 21.35
N ASN A 112 -12.08 10.51 20.28
CA ASN A 112 -12.92 11.47 19.57
C ASN A 112 -12.38 11.73 18.15
N PRO A 113 -13.14 12.44 17.28
CA PRO A 113 -12.70 12.72 15.90
C PRO A 113 -11.39 13.49 15.80
N GLU A 114 -11.19 14.53 16.63
CA GLU A 114 -10.00 15.38 16.57
C GLU A 114 -8.72 14.59 16.87
N MET A 115 -8.75 13.80 17.94
CA MET A 115 -7.61 12.95 18.31
C MET A 115 -7.35 11.87 17.25
N PHE A 116 -8.41 11.29 16.66
CA PHE A 116 -8.26 10.30 15.61
C PHE A 116 -7.53 10.89 14.39
N TRP A 117 -7.98 12.04 13.88
CA TRP A 117 -7.37 12.66 12.72
C TRP A 117 -5.96 13.14 12.99
N TRP A 118 -5.69 13.69 14.17
CA TRP A 118 -4.34 14.07 14.57
C TRP A 118 -3.38 12.85 14.55
N GLN A 119 -3.80 11.71 15.12
CA GLN A 119 -2.99 10.48 15.10
C GLN A 119 -2.80 9.92 13.68
N VAL A 120 -3.81 10.05 12.83
CA VAL A 120 -3.70 9.67 11.40
C VAL A 120 -2.65 10.52 10.72
N ASP A 121 -2.68 11.84 10.88
CA ASP A 121 -1.70 12.76 10.28
C ASP A 121 -0.27 12.41 10.73
N GLU A 122 -0.06 12.15 12.02
CA GLU A 122 1.25 11.72 12.56
C GLU A 122 1.78 10.43 11.91
N ILE A 123 0.88 9.47 11.57
CA ILE A 123 1.27 8.20 10.94
C ILE A 123 1.60 8.37 9.46
N ILE A 124 0.85 9.21 8.75
CA ILE A 124 1.02 9.33 7.29
C ILE A 124 2.12 10.30 6.89
N ASP A 125 2.52 11.22 7.77
CA ASP A 125 3.58 12.20 7.53
C ASP A 125 4.99 11.65 7.83
N ASN A 126 5.08 10.49 8.52
CA ASN A 126 6.32 9.75 8.77
C ASN A 126 6.56 8.70 7.67
#